data_63f4d1a9621a14e09b10fcecdd27faf5
#
_entry.id   63f4d1a9621a14e09b10fcecdd27faf5
#
_cell.length_a   1.000
_cell.length_b   1.000
_cell.length_c   1.000
_cell.angle_alpha   90.00
_cell.angle_beta   90.00
_cell.angle_gamma   90.00
#
_symmetry.space_group_name_H-M   'P 1'
#
loop_
_entity.id
_entity.type
_entity.pdbx_description
1 polymer ?
#
loop_
_entity_poly.entity_id
_entity_poly.type
_entity_poly.pdbx_seq_one_letter_code
_entity_poly.pdbx_strand_id
1 'polypeptide(L)'
;VGRDSRKAFAVALCTDTDSFHLKKRIDDEFPEKKLIGKVYEALGDYFRIQEGQGKDIVHNFELTDFYSTCQLPPLQIHHALKLLELSGYIEYCEAMDESSFQTAPQITYTHPRVQKNALIIPSSAYEKRRERMKKRISKVVEYMNGVHICRSRLLLSYFGEKNTEDCGCCDVCLSKNDSGLNNRDFNAIRDLLLRLLSTRQLLPVTTLLPLLPFPEEKIITTIRFLAEHDKRF
;
A
#
# COMPACT_ATOMS: atom_id res chain seq x y z
N VAL A 1 -2.15 9.13 -22.31
CA VAL A 1 -3.00 8.35 -23.20
C VAL A 1 -3.96 9.33 -23.85
N GLY A 2 -4.09 9.30 -25.20
CA GLY A 2 -5.07 10.12 -25.92
C GLY A 2 -4.68 11.58 -26.16
N ARG A 3 -3.40 11.91 -26.30
CA ARG A 3 -2.95 13.28 -26.65
C ARG A 3 -3.27 13.68 -28.10
N ASP A 4 -3.63 12.71 -28.92
CA ASP A 4 -3.97 12.85 -30.34
C ASP A 4 -5.49 12.95 -30.60
N SER A 5 -6.27 13.22 -29.56
CA SER A 5 -7.75 13.25 -29.60
C SER A 5 -8.42 11.93 -30.01
N ARG A 6 -7.67 10.84 -30.09
CA ARG A 6 -8.22 9.51 -30.37
C ARG A 6 -8.75 8.85 -29.10
N LYS A 7 -9.79 8.03 -29.24
CA LYS A 7 -10.31 7.23 -28.14
C LYS A 7 -9.24 6.25 -27.68
N ALA A 8 -8.91 6.29 -26.39
CA ALA A 8 -7.94 5.41 -25.77
C ALA A 8 -8.53 4.76 -24.52
N PHE A 9 -8.10 3.52 -24.25
CA PHE A 9 -8.55 2.75 -23.09
C PHE A 9 -7.39 2.56 -22.14
N ALA A 10 -7.64 2.78 -20.84
CA ALA A 10 -6.74 2.38 -19.77
C ALA A 10 -7.35 1.14 -19.10
N VAL A 11 -6.65 0.02 -19.18
CA VAL A 11 -7.10 -1.26 -18.60
C VAL A 11 -6.14 -1.66 -17.51
N ALA A 12 -6.66 -1.86 -16.29
CA ALA A 12 -5.91 -2.41 -15.17
C ALA A 12 -6.29 -3.90 -15.01
N LEU A 13 -5.30 -4.78 -15.16
CA LEU A 13 -5.46 -6.20 -14.86
C LEU A 13 -5.17 -6.40 -13.37
N CYS A 14 -6.17 -6.78 -12.60
CA CYS A 14 -6.09 -6.91 -11.15
C CYS A 14 -6.64 -8.27 -10.72
N THR A 15 -6.00 -8.86 -9.72
CA THR A 15 -6.43 -10.08 -9.04
C THR A 15 -6.69 -9.78 -7.56
N ASP A 16 -7.41 -10.65 -6.87
CA ASP A 16 -7.66 -10.51 -5.43
C ASP A 16 -6.35 -10.50 -4.62
N THR A 17 -5.31 -11.17 -5.13
CA THR A 17 -3.99 -11.25 -4.48
C THR A 17 -3.18 -9.96 -4.60
N ASP A 18 -3.43 -9.11 -5.59
CA ASP A 18 -2.65 -7.88 -5.81
C ASP A 18 -2.80 -6.90 -4.64
N SER A 19 -4.00 -6.80 -4.09
CA SER A 19 -4.25 -5.98 -2.89
C SER A 19 -3.42 -6.45 -1.68
N PHE A 20 -3.23 -7.76 -1.53
CA PHE A 20 -2.40 -8.34 -0.48
C PHE A 20 -0.92 -8.03 -0.73
N HIS A 21 -0.42 -8.24 -1.95
CA HIS A 21 0.96 -7.96 -2.32
C HIS A 21 1.32 -6.48 -2.17
N LEU A 22 0.42 -5.57 -2.57
CA LEU A 22 0.61 -4.14 -2.39
C LEU A 22 0.71 -3.73 -0.92
N LYS A 23 -0.11 -4.35 -0.04
CA LYS A 23 -0.05 -4.10 1.40
C LYS A 23 1.23 -4.67 2.01
N LYS A 24 1.62 -5.89 1.65
CA LYS A 24 2.86 -6.53 2.10
C LYS A 24 4.08 -5.70 1.75
N ARG A 25 4.10 -5.06 0.58
CA ARG A 25 5.17 -4.16 0.17
C ARG A 25 5.44 -3.03 1.16
N ILE A 26 4.42 -2.58 1.91
CA ILE A 26 4.62 -1.55 2.95
C ILE A 26 5.51 -2.10 4.08
N ASP A 27 5.25 -3.33 4.52
CA ASP A 27 5.99 -3.93 5.62
C ASP A 27 7.42 -4.32 5.17
N ASP A 28 7.60 -4.68 3.91
CA ASP A 28 8.91 -4.95 3.33
C ASP A 28 9.74 -3.66 3.18
N GLU A 29 9.15 -2.56 2.69
CA GLU A 29 9.84 -1.28 2.45
C GLU A 29 10.03 -0.48 3.75
N PHE A 30 9.15 -0.69 4.74
CA PHE A 30 9.20 -0.03 6.05
C PHE A 30 9.19 -1.05 7.18
N PRO A 31 10.30 -1.76 7.41
CA PRO A 31 10.40 -2.76 8.47
C PRO A 31 10.18 -2.13 9.87
N GLU A 32 9.64 -2.91 10.79
CA GLU A 32 9.45 -2.45 12.17
C GLU A 32 10.79 -2.11 12.86
N LYS A 33 10.77 -1.14 13.79
CA LYS A 33 11.98 -0.74 14.55
C LYS A 33 12.66 -1.91 15.23
N LYS A 34 11.89 -2.89 15.72
CA LYS A 34 12.43 -4.12 16.30
C LYS A 34 13.28 -4.91 15.32
N LEU A 35 12.87 -4.95 14.03
CA LEU A 35 13.60 -5.64 12.98
C LEU A 35 14.90 -4.91 12.65
N ILE A 36 14.88 -3.57 12.62
CA ILE A 36 16.08 -2.76 12.40
C ILE A 36 17.11 -3.02 13.50
N GLY A 37 16.65 -3.07 14.78
CA GLY A 37 17.50 -3.42 15.90
C GLY A 37 18.09 -4.84 15.80
N LYS A 38 17.31 -5.82 15.31
CA LYS A 38 17.81 -7.19 15.07
C LYS A 38 18.89 -7.22 13.98
N VAL A 39 18.69 -6.48 12.88
CA VAL A 39 19.69 -6.41 11.81
C VAL A 39 20.96 -5.75 12.29
N TYR A 40 20.86 -4.68 13.08
CA TYR A 40 22.02 -4.02 13.67
C TYR A 40 22.79 -4.92 14.64
N GLU A 41 22.10 -5.70 15.46
CA GLU A 41 22.69 -6.70 16.36
C GLU A 41 23.37 -7.80 15.54
N ALA A 42 22.71 -8.35 14.54
CA ALA A 42 23.26 -9.35 13.65
C ALA A 42 24.51 -8.88 12.90
N LEU A 43 24.58 -7.60 12.49
CA LEU A 43 25.80 -7.01 11.93
C LEU A 43 26.98 -7.05 12.90
N GLY A 44 26.74 -6.63 14.13
CA GLY A 44 27.78 -6.65 15.15
C GLY A 44 28.28 -8.05 15.46
N ASP A 45 27.38 -9.04 15.48
CA ASP A 45 27.72 -10.44 15.72
C ASP A 45 28.44 -11.06 14.52
N TYR A 46 28.00 -10.76 13.29
CA TYR A 46 28.63 -11.21 12.05
C TYR A 46 30.08 -10.75 11.95
N PHE A 47 30.35 -9.48 12.25
CA PHE A 47 31.70 -8.91 12.24
C PHE A 47 32.46 -9.10 13.57
N ARG A 48 31.84 -9.72 14.58
CA ARG A 48 32.42 -9.90 15.94
C ARG A 48 32.85 -8.59 16.60
N ILE A 49 32.06 -7.53 16.38
CA ILE A 49 32.30 -6.21 16.96
C ILE A 49 31.65 -6.16 18.35
N GLN A 50 32.41 -5.86 19.38
CA GLN A 50 31.88 -5.67 20.73
C GLN A 50 31.27 -4.26 20.90
N GLU A 51 30.38 -4.11 21.90
CA GLU A 51 29.82 -2.81 22.25
C GLU A 51 30.97 -1.84 22.60
N GLY A 52 30.85 -0.61 22.15
CA GLY A 52 31.87 0.42 22.30
C GLY A 52 33.03 0.36 21.30
N GLN A 53 33.01 -0.58 20.35
CA GLN A 53 34.06 -0.77 19.34
C GLN A 53 33.53 -0.59 17.91
N GLY A 54 34.42 -0.75 16.93
CA GLY A 54 34.08 -0.87 15.50
C GLY A 54 33.99 0.44 14.73
N LYS A 55 34.15 1.59 15.38
CA LYS A 55 34.05 2.88 14.71
C LYS A 55 35.14 3.03 13.62
N ASP A 56 34.74 3.58 12.46
CA ASP A 56 35.60 3.92 11.32
C ASP A 56 36.34 2.70 10.70
N ILE A 57 35.95 1.46 11.04
CA ILE A 57 36.52 0.24 10.48
C ILE A 57 35.65 -0.21 9.33
N VAL A 58 36.25 -0.36 8.15
CA VAL A 58 35.55 -0.86 6.93
C VAL A 58 35.51 -2.38 6.95
N HIS A 59 34.31 -2.92 6.84
CA HIS A 59 34.05 -4.35 6.76
C HIS A 59 33.47 -4.72 5.40
N ASN A 60 34.14 -5.61 4.68
CA ASN A 60 33.58 -6.26 3.49
C ASN A 60 32.75 -7.47 3.91
N PHE A 61 31.65 -7.73 3.24
CA PHE A 61 30.82 -8.90 3.53
C PHE A 61 30.05 -9.41 2.30
N GLU A 62 29.67 -10.70 2.35
CA GLU A 62 28.82 -11.30 1.36
C GLU A 62 27.34 -11.16 1.80
N LEU A 63 26.52 -10.47 0.98
CA LEU A 63 25.10 -10.26 1.29
C LEU A 63 24.34 -11.57 1.49
N THR A 64 24.60 -12.55 0.65
CA THR A 64 23.94 -13.89 0.70
C THR A 64 24.22 -14.61 2.02
N ASP A 65 25.44 -14.49 2.51
CA ASP A 65 25.88 -15.09 3.77
C ASP A 65 25.23 -14.37 4.96
N PHE A 66 25.23 -13.04 4.93
CA PHE A 66 24.57 -12.22 5.94
C PHE A 66 23.05 -12.44 5.98
N TYR A 67 22.39 -12.60 4.81
CA TYR A 67 20.96 -12.91 4.74
C TYR A 67 20.64 -14.24 5.43
N SER A 68 21.48 -15.24 5.20
CA SER A 68 21.36 -16.57 5.84
C SER A 68 21.49 -16.48 7.37
N THR A 69 22.41 -15.63 7.85
CA THR A 69 22.63 -15.40 9.28
C THR A 69 21.43 -14.70 9.93
N CYS A 70 20.85 -13.71 9.27
CA CYS A 70 19.72 -12.94 9.80
C CYS A 70 18.40 -13.70 9.86
N GLN A 71 18.21 -14.73 9.02
CA GLN A 71 16.93 -15.45 8.85
C GLN A 71 15.74 -14.53 8.57
N LEU A 72 15.95 -13.46 7.84
CA LEU A 72 14.95 -12.46 7.46
C LEU A 72 14.90 -12.33 5.93
N PRO A 73 13.78 -11.86 5.37
CA PRO A 73 13.69 -11.61 3.94
C PRO A 73 14.77 -10.60 3.47
N PRO A 74 15.50 -10.89 2.37
CA PRO A 74 16.58 -10.03 1.88
C PRO A 74 16.18 -8.56 1.71
N LEU A 75 14.98 -8.31 1.20
CA LEU A 75 14.45 -6.97 0.99
C LEU A 75 14.29 -6.20 2.30
N GLN A 76 13.83 -6.86 3.36
CA GLN A 76 13.69 -6.23 4.68
C GLN A 76 15.05 -5.92 5.31
N ILE A 77 16.05 -6.79 5.12
CA ILE A 77 17.42 -6.55 5.59
C ILE A 77 18.00 -5.34 4.86
N HIS A 78 17.88 -5.31 3.52
CA HIS A 78 18.36 -4.20 2.72
C HIS A 78 17.75 -2.85 3.18
N HIS A 79 16.43 -2.80 3.38
CA HIS A 79 15.78 -1.58 3.87
C HIS A 79 16.20 -1.22 5.32
N ALA A 80 16.44 -2.23 6.17
CA ALA A 80 16.96 -1.98 7.51
C ALA A 80 18.37 -1.39 7.47
N LEU A 81 19.27 -1.89 6.60
CA LEU A 81 20.61 -1.32 6.40
C LEU A 81 20.53 0.14 5.93
N LYS A 82 19.68 0.43 4.93
CA LYS A 82 19.46 1.81 4.47
C LYS A 82 18.89 2.74 5.55
N LEU A 83 18.08 2.23 6.44
CA LEU A 83 17.56 3.02 7.57
C LEU A 83 18.62 3.24 8.66
N LEU A 84 19.50 2.28 8.92
CA LEU A 84 20.64 2.44 9.81
C LEU A 84 21.62 3.47 9.25
N GLU A 85 21.89 3.45 7.95
CA GLU A 85 22.68 4.45 7.24
C GLU A 85 22.03 5.84 7.36
N LEU A 86 20.75 5.98 7.03
CA LEU A 86 20.02 7.25 7.15
C LEU A 86 19.96 7.79 8.59
N SER A 87 20.02 6.89 9.57
CA SER A 87 20.05 7.23 10.98
C SER A 87 21.46 7.54 11.50
N GLY A 88 22.47 7.42 10.64
CA GLY A 88 23.85 7.77 10.95
C GLY A 88 24.58 6.75 11.83
N TYR A 89 24.15 5.49 11.88
CA TYR A 89 24.84 4.43 12.64
C TYR A 89 25.89 3.69 11.82
N ILE A 90 25.65 3.57 10.52
CA ILE A 90 26.55 2.92 9.58
C ILE A 90 26.63 3.74 8.28
N GLU A 91 27.69 3.55 7.54
CA GLU A 91 27.79 3.82 6.11
C GLU A 91 27.67 2.49 5.38
N TYR A 92 26.73 2.40 4.41
CA TYR A 92 26.49 1.19 3.65
C TYR A 92 26.70 1.45 2.17
N CYS A 93 27.79 0.91 1.63
CA CYS A 93 28.07 0.92 0.20
C CYS A 93 27.69 -0.41 -0.41
N GLU A 94 26.76 -0.38 -1.36
CA GLU A 94 26.40 -1.57 -2.15
C GLU A 94 27.52 -1.91 -3.13
N ALA A 95 27.63 -3.17 -3.50
CA ALA A 95 28.50 -3.57 -4.60
C ALA A 95 28.05 -2.80 -5.85
N MET A 96 28.94 -2.02 -6.45
CA MET A 96 28.65 -1.30 -7.67
C MET A 96 28.95 -2.19 -8.90
N ASP A 97 28.28 -1.87 -10.02
CA ASP A 97 28.44 -2.50 -11.32
C ASP A 97 29.90 -2.64 -11.76
N GLU A 98 30.15 -3.52 -12.75
CA GLU A 98 31.44 -3.92 -13.32
C GLU A 98 32.43 -2.77 -13.68
N SER A 99 31.98 -1.50 -13.61
CA SER A 99 32.80 -0.33 -13.87
C SER A 99 33.51 0.25 -12.65
N SER A 100 33.23 -0.19 -11.43
CA SER A 100 33.87 0.28 -10.20
C SER A 100 34.79 -0.79 -9.61
N PHE A 101 35.95 -0.37 -9.10
CA PHE A 101 36.94 -1.26 -8.45
C PHE A 101 36.42 -1.94 -7.16
N GLN A 102 35.17 -1.69 -6.77
CA GLN A 102 34.55 -2.19 -5.56
C GLN A 102 33.65 -3.40 -5.87
N THR A 103 34.15 -4.58 -5.62
CA THR A 103 33.50 -5.86 -5.97
C THR A 103 32.58 -6.42 -4.87
N ALA A 104 32.70 -5.95 -3.63
CA ALA A 104 31.91 -6.43 -2.51
C ALA A 104 31.22 -5.28 -1.77
N PRO A 105 30.01 -5.50 -1.21
CA PRO A 105 29.37 -4.54 -0.33
C PRO A 105 30.22 -4.28 0.92
N GLN A 106 30.16 -3.04 1.39
CA GLN A 106 30.94 -2.59 2.57
C GLN A 106 30.03 -1.94 3.60
N ILE A 107 30.38 -2.14 4.87
CA ILE A 107 29.78 -1.44 6.01
C ILE A 107 30.89 -0.85 6.87
N THR A 108 30.66 0.40 7.28
CA THR A 108 31.49 1.11 8.25
C THR A 108 30.61 1.63 9.36
N TYR A 109 30.95 1.36 10.62
CA TYR A 109 30.26 1.95 11.76
C TYR A 109 30.74 3.40 11.93
N THR A 110 29.83 4.36 11.88
CA THR A 110 30.12 5.79 12.07
C THR A 110 30.37 6.17 13.54
N HIS A 111 29.84 5.34 14.45
CA HIS A 111 29.98 5.47 15.89
C HIS A 111 30.37 4.10 16.49
N PRO A 112 30.97 4.06 17.71
CA PRO A 112 31.11 2.79 18.39
C PRO A 112 29.81 2.03 18.50
N ARG A 113 29.85 0.71 18.33
CA ARG A 113 28.62 -0.14 18.41
C ARG A 113 27.92 0.13 19.74
N VAL A 114 26.64 0.48 19.66
CA VAL A 114 25.75 0.66 20.81
C VAL A 114 24.84 -0.55 20.99
N GLN A 115 24.19 -0.66 22.13
CA GLN A 115 23.14 -1.66 22.34
C GLN A 115 21.95 -1.39 21.44
N LYS A 116 21.26 -2.45 20.97
CA LYS A 116 20.07 -2.31 20.10
C LYS A 116 18.97 -1.42 20.71
N ASN A 117 18.85 -1.42 22.05
CA ASN A 117 17.84 -0.62 22.76
C ASN A 117 18.20 0.87 22.81
N ALA A 118 19.47 1.21 22.57
CA ALA A 118 19.96 2.58 22.51
C ALA A 118 19.90 3.18 21.09
N LEU A 119 19.44 2.41 20.09
CA LEU A 119 19.26 2.92 18.73
C LEU A 119 18.13 3.95 18.68
N ILE A 120 18.49 5.17 18.31
CA ILE A 120 17.54 6.26 18.08
C ILE A 120 17.26 6.36 16.59
N ILE A 121 16.22 5.70 16.13
CA ILE A 121 15.77 5.81 14.73
C ILE A 121 14.81 6.99 14.66
N PRO A 122 15.08 8.01 13.81
CA PRO A 122 14.24 9.19 13.68
C PRO A 122 12.81 8.80 13.28
N SER A 123 11.91 8.73 14.27
CA SER A 123 10.56 8.21 14.08
C SER A 123 9.71 9.11 13.18
N SER A 124 9.86 10.42 13.27
CA SER A 124 8.95 11.35 12.59
C SER A 124 9.04 11.31 11.06
N ALA A 125 10.24 11.22 10.48
CA ALA A 125 10.43 11.15 9.04
C ALA A 125 10.04 9.75 8.50
N TYR A 126 10.42 8.70 9.21
CA TYR A 126 10.12 7.32 8.90
C TYR A 126 8.61 7.04 8.96
N GLU A 127 7.96 7.37 10.05
CA GLU A 127 6.52 7.16 10.24
C GLU A 127 5.69 7.97 9.23
N LYS A 128 6.09 9.23 8.96
CA LYS A 128 5.44 10.05 7.91
C LYS A 128 5.57 9.42 6.52
N ARG A 129 6.74 8.86 6.18
CA ARG A 129 6.93 8.16 4.89
C ARG A 129 6.09 6.89 4.81
N ARG A 130 6.11 6.06 5.86
CA ARG A 130 5.28 4.84 5.96
C ARG A 130 3.80 5.16 5.83
N GLU A 131 3.32 6.18 6.53
CA GLU A 131 1.92 6.60 6.48
C GLU A 131 1.52 7.14 5.10
N ARG A 132 2.41 7.90 4.45
CA ARG A 132 2.18 8.34 3.06
C ARG A 132 2.07 7.16 2.10
N MET A 133 2.94 6.15 2.25
CA MET A 133 2.91 4.93 1.44
C MET A 133 1.62 4.16 1.66
N LYS A 134 1.20 3.97 2.93
CA LYS A 134 -0.08 3.35 3.28
C LYS A 134 -1.25 4.06 2.60
N LYS A 135 -1.31 5.39 2.69
CA LYS A 135 -2.36 6.19 2.05
C LYS A 135 -2.38 6.01 0.54
N ARG A 136 -1.21 6.02 -0.12
CA ARG A 136 -1.11 5.79 -1.57
C ARG A 136 -1.61 4.42 -1.96
N ILE A 137 -1.14 3.38 -1.28
CA ILE A 137 -1.55 1.99 -1.55
C ILE A 137 -3.04 1.80 -1.27
N SER A 138 -3.58 2.36 -0.18
CA SER A 138 -5.01 2.32 0.11
C SER A 138 -5.84 2.93 -1.03
N LYS A 139 -5.40 4.05 -1.59
CA LYS A 139 -6.08 4.69 -2.73
C LYS A 139 -5.98 3.89 -4.02
N VAL A 140 -4.86 3.22 -4.26
CA VAL A 140 -4.72 2.31 -5.41
C VAL A 140 -5.65 1.10 -5.24
N VAL A 141 -5.69 0.49 -4.07
CA VAL A 141 -6.59 -0.64 -3.78
C VAL A 141 -8.06 -0.22 -3.88
N GLU A 142 -8.42 0.97 -3.38
CA GLU A 142 -9.77 1.54 -3.54
C GLU A 142 -10.12 1.73 -5.03
N TYR A 143 -9.18 2.20 -5.84
CA TYR A 143 -9.37 2.35 -7.28
C TYR A 143 -9.52 1.00 -7.99
N MET A 144 -8.73 0.00 -7.63
CA MET A 144 -8.78 -1.34 -8.22
C MET A 144 -10.10 -2.06 -7.91
N ASN A 145 -10.51 -2.04 -6.64
CA ASN A 145 -11.63 -2.82 -6.13
C ASN A 145 -12.95 -2.04 -6.10
N GLY A 146 -12.92 -0.73 -6.34
CA GLY A 146 -14.09 0.12 -6.28
C GLY A 146 -15.03 -0.13 -7.46
N VAL A 147 -16.22 -0.66 -7.22
CA VAL A 147 -17.24 -0.93 -8.23
C VAL A 147 -18.39 0.09 -8.23
N HIS A 148 -18.34 1.08 -7.35
CA HIS A 148 -19.46 2.00 -7.12
C HIS A 148 -19.18 3.45 -7.49
N ILE A 149 -17.92 3.85 -7.48
CA ILE A 149 -17.53 5.23 -7.74
C ILE A 149 -16.85 5.32 -9.10
N CYS A 150 -17.28 6.27 -9.92
CA CYS A 150 -16.68 6.53 -11.23
C CYS A 150 -15.14 6.62 -11.14
N ARG A 151 -14.44 5.92 -12.04
CA ARG A 151 -12.98 5.88 -12.07
C ARG A 151 -12.35 7.27 -12.19
N SER A 152 -12.90 8.12 -13.04
CA SER A 152 -12.44 9.50 -13.19
C SER A 152 -12.63 10.31 -11.91
N ARG A 153 -13.76 10.17 -11.22
CA ARG A 153 -13.99 10.83 -9.93
C ARG A 153 -13.01 10.41 -8.85
N LEU A 154 -12.68 9.10 -8.77
CA LEU A 154 -11.67 8.61 -7.83
C LEU A 154 -10.30 9.24 -8.11
N LEU A 155 -9.89 9.30 -9.38
CA LEU A 155 -8.64 9.94 -9.77
C LEU A 155 -8.63 11.44 -9.46
N LEU A 156 -9.65 12.17 -9.87
CA LEU A 156 -9.75 13.63 -9.66
C LEU A 156 -9.78 13.96 -8.17
N SER A 157 -10.51 13.18 -7.36
CA SER A 157 -10.53 13.35 -5.91
C SER A 157 -9.17 13.10 -5.26
N TYR A 158 -8.38 12.15 -5.78
CA TYR A 158 -7.01 11.90 -5.32
C TYR A 158 -6.10 13.10 -5.55
N PHE A 159 -6.29 13.83 -6.65
CA PHE A 159 -5.56 15.07 -6.97
C PHE A 159 -6.16 16.33 -6.35
N GLY A 160 -7.21 16.19 -5.53
CA GLY A 160 -7.78 17.28 -4.74
C GLY A 160 -8.97 17.98 -5.40
N GLU A 161 -9.44 17.54 -6.56
CA GLU A 161 -10.64 18.07 -7.19
C GLU A 161 -11.91 17.61 -6.44
N LYS A 162 -12.79 18.55 -6.17
CA LYS A 162 -14.06 18.30 -5.47
C LYS A 162 -15.23 18.49 -6.43
N ASN A 163 -16.34 17.80 -6.15
CA ASN A 163 -17.61 17.93 -6.90
C ASN A 163 -17.52 17.62 -8.40
N THR A 164 -16.70 16.63 -8.76
CA THR A 164 -16.63 16.17 -10.14
C THR A 164 -17.80 15.25 -10.48
N GLU A 165 -18.32 15.38 -11.70
CA GLU A 165 -19.37 14.50 -12.23
C GLU A 165 -18.81 13.16 -12.66
N ASP A 166 -19.71 12.16 -12.80
CA ASP A 166 -19.36 10.84 -13.32
C ASP A 166 -19.03 10.96 -14.83
N CYS A 167 -17.97 10.29 -15.29
CA CYS A 167 -17.50 10.43 -16.69
C CYS A 167 -18.42 9.77 -17.74
N GLY A 168 -19.34 8.91 -17.35
CA GLY A 168 -20.28 8.21 -18.23
C GLY A 168 -19.66 7.11 -19.12
N CYS A 169 -18.32 6.95 -19.14
CA CYS A 169 -17.63 6.08 -20.10
C CYS A 169 -16.68 5.05 -19.46
N CYS A 170 -16.45 5.08 -18.16
CA CYS A 170 -15.67 4.04 -17.48
C CYS A 170 -16.53 2.78 -17.25
N ASP A 171 -15.86 1.67 -16.89
CA ASP A 171 -16.50 0.40 -16.55
C ASP A 171 -17.64 0.56 -15.53
N VAL A 172 -17.41 1.30 -14.46
CA VAL A 172 -18.42 1.57 -13.41
C VAL A 172 -19.60 2.38 -13.94
N CYS A 173 -19.37 3.38 -14.77
CA CYS A 173 -20.44 4.18 -15.34
C CYS A 173 -21.26 3.39 -16.37
N LEU A 174 -20.61 2.57 -17.19
CA LEU A 174 -21.28 1.72 -18.17
C LEU A 174 -22.15 0.67 -17.49
N SER A 175 -21.62 -0.03 -16.47
CA SER A 175 -22.40 -1.01 -15.70
C SER A 175 -23.63 -0.39 -15.01
N LYS A 176 -23.54 0.87 -14.55
CA LYS A 176 -24.69 1.59 -14.00
C LYS A 176 -25.73 1.91 -15.09
N ASN A 177 -25.29 2.26 -16.29
CA ASN A 177 -26.20 2.55 -17.41
C ASN A 177 -26.93 1.28 -17.87
N ASP A 178 -26.27 0.12 -17.85
CA ASP A 178 -26.90 -1.17 -18.17
C ASP A 178 -28.02 -1.55 -17.18
N SER A 179 -27.96 -1.03 -15.94
CA SER A 179 -29.03 -1.21 -14.95
C SER A 179 -30.27 -0.34 -15.21
N GLY A 180 -30.26 0.52 -16.20
CA GLY A 180 -31.39 1.44 -16.53
C GLY A 180 -31.62 2.54 -15.48
N LEU A 181 -30.72 2.68 -14.50
CA LEU A 181 -30.80 3.67 -13.43
C LEU A 181 -29.88 4.85 -13.72
N ASN A 182 -30.35 6.06 -13.45
CA ASN A 182 -29.45 7.19 -13.44
C ASN A 182 -28.48 7.11 -12.25
N ASN A 183 -27.27 7.63 -12.42
CA ASN A 183 -26.21 7.56 -11.43
C ASN A 183 -26.59 8.17 -10.08
N ARG A 184 -27.47 9.16 -10.05
CA ARG A 184 -27.92 9.84 -8.84
C ARG A 184 -28.81 8.92 -7.99
N ASP A 185 -29.79 8.28 -8.63
CA ASP A 185 -30.70 7.35 -7.95
C ASP A 185 -29.95 6.11 -7.46
N PHE A 186 -29.09 5.53 -8.30
CA PHE A 186 -28.29 4.37 -7.92
C PHE A 186 -27.42 4.65 -6.68
N ASN A 187 -26.68 5.76 -6.66
CA ASN A 187 -25.83 6.12 -5.53
C ASN A 187 -26.65 6.41 -4.26
N ALA A 188 -27.78 7.09 -4.39
CA ALA A 188 -28.66 7.39 -3.25
C ALA A 188 -29.26 6.11 -2.65
N ILE A 189 -29.76 5.19 -3.48
CA ILE A 189 -30.29 3.92 -3.01
C ILE A 189 -29.20 3.08 -2.34
N ARG A 190 -28.02 2.96 -2.96
CA ARG A 190 -26.87 2.24 -2.40
C ARG A 190 -26.47 2.77 -1.02
N ASP A 191 -26.32 4.08 -0.88
CA ASP A 191 -25.87 4.70 0.36
C ASP A 191 -26.88 4.52 1.50
N LEU A 192 -28.17 4.52 1.17
CA LEU A 192 -29.23 4.21 2.13
C LEU A 192 -29.24 2.73 2.50
N LEU A 193 -29.06 1.83 1.55
CA LEU A 193 -28.94 0.38 1.81
C LEU A 193 -27.76 0.09 2.73
N LEU A 194 -26.58 0.65 2.46
CA LEU A 194 -25.39 0.48 3.31
C LEU A 194 -25.63 0.98 4.74
N ARG A 195 -26.31 2.11 4.93
CA ARG A 195 -26.67 2.60 6.26
C ARG A 195 -27.66 1.67 6.99
N LEU A 196 -28.66 1.17 6.30
CA LEU A 196 -29.66 0.26 6.89
C LEU A 196 -29.02 -1.08 7.26
N LEU A 197 -28.15 -1.62 6.43
CA LEU A 197 -27.48 -2.91 6.67
C LEU A 197 -26.34 -2.81 7.68
N SER A 198 -25.72 -1.63 7.87
CA SER A 198 -24.71 -1.42 8.91
C SER A 198 -25.26 -1.54 10.32
N THR A 199 -26.56 -1.28 10.50
CA THR A 199 -27.25 -1.38 11.81
C THR A 199 -27.92 -2.72 12.06
N ARG A 200 -28.18 -3.53 11.00
CA ARG A 200 -28.88 -4.81 11.06
C ARG A 200 -28.26 -5.77 10.07
N GLN A 201 -27.74 -6.89 10.55
CA GLN A 201 -26.94 -7.82 9.75
C GLN A 201 -27.70 -8.57 8.63
N LEU A 202 -29.00 -8.78 8.73
CA LEU A 202 -29.82 -9.45 7.73
C LEU A 202 -31.23 -8.84 7.73
N LEU A 203 -31.67 -8.32 6.60
CA LEU A 203 -33.03 -7.83 6.39
C LEU A 203 -33.62 -8.45 5.14
N PRO A 204 -34.84 -9.02 5.17
CA PRO A 204 -35.56 -9.43 3.97
C PRO A 204 -35.76 -8.24 3.01
N VAL A 205 -35.64 -8.47 1.72
CA VAL A 205 -35.83 -7.42 0.70
C VAL A 205 -37.20 -6.77 0.84
N THR A 206 -38.24 -7.57 1.16
CA THR A 206 -39.60 -7.09 1.41
C THR A 206 -39.69 -6.07 2.54
N THR A 207 -38.80 -6.14 3.52
CA THR A 207 -38.72 -5.18 4.65
C THR A 207 -37.93 -3.94 4.26
N LEU A 208 -37.00 -4.02 3.32
CA LEU A 208 -36.19 -2.91 2.83
C LEU A 208 -36.98 -1.99 1.87
N LEU A 209 -37.86 -2.55 1.05
CA LEU A 209 -38.60 -1.80 0.04
C LEU A 209 -39.35 -0.58 0.61
N PRO A 210 -40.18 -0.72 1.67
CA PRO A 210 -40.93 0.41 2.21
C PRO A 210 -40.08 1.43 2.97
N LEU A 211 -38.82 1.11 3.30
CA LEU A 211 -37.91 2.00 4.03
C LEU A 211 -37.18 2.99 3.13
N LEU A 212 -37.23 2.77 1.82
CA LEU A 212 -36.48 3.56 0.84
C LEU A 212 -37.43 4.44 0.01
N PRO A 213 -37.15 5.75 -0.14
CA PRO A 213 -38.00 6.69 -0.85
C PRO A 213 -37.79 6.63 -2.38
N PHE A 214 -37.80 5.40 -2.94
CA PHE A 214 -37.59 5.14 -4.37
C PHE A 214 -38.58 4.11 -4.87
N PRO A 215 -38.89 4.07 -6.18
CA PRO A 215 -39.69 3.00 -6.79
C PRO A 215 -39.06 1.62 -6.55
N GLU A 216 -39.91 0.62 -6.25
CA GLU A 216 -39.46 -0.75 -5.95
C GLU A 216 -38.56 -1.34 -7.03
N GLU A 217 -38.91 -1.10 -8.32
CA GLU A 217 -38.10 -1.56 -9.44
C GLU A 217 -36.67 -1.05 -9.40
N LYS A 218 -36.46 0.23 -9.06
CA LYS A 218 -35.13 0.82 -8.92
C LYS A 218 -34.37 0.23 -7.75
N ILE A 219 -35.05 0.00 -6.63
CA ILE A 219 -34.45 -0.60 -5.44
C ILE A 219 -34.00 -2.04 -5.73
N ILE A 220 -34.90 -2.85 -6.31
CA ILE A 220 -34.61 -4.25 -6.66
C ILE A 220 -33.47 -4.34 -7.68
N THR A 221 -33.48 -3.50 -8.71
CA THR A 221 -32.39 -3.45 -9.70
C THR A 221 -31.06 -3.08 -9.06
N THR A 222 -31.05 -2.11 -8.13
CA THR A 222 -29.85 -1.73 -7.39
C THR A 222 -29.35 -2.86 -6.48
N ILE A 223 -30.25 -3.54 -5.75
CA ILE A 223 -29.88 -4.68 -4.88
C ILE A 223 -29.30 -5.81 -5.71
N ARG A 224 -29.94 -6.17 -6.83
CA ARG A 224 -29.44 -7.23 -7.73
C ARG A 224 -28.05 -6.91 -8.25
N PHE A 225 -27.86 -5.69 -8.74
CA PHE A 225 -26.55 -5.22 -9.22
C PHE A 225 -25.48 -5.30 -8.11
N LEU A 226 -25.81 -4.86 -6.88
CA LEU A 226 -24.89 -4.89 -5.74
C LEU A 226 -24.56 -6.33 -5.33
N ALA A 227 -25.54 -7.24 -5.28
CA ALA A 227 -25.33 -8.65 -4.94
C ALA A 227 -24.42 -9.38 -5.96
N GLU A 228 -24.47 -9.00 -7.24
CA GLU A 228 -23.61 -9.58 -8.27
C GLU A 228 -22.19 -9.02 -8.28
N HIS A 229 -22.00 -7.76 -7.87
CA HIS A 229 -20.74 -7.04 -8.06
C HIS A 229 -20.06 -6.58 -6.75
N ASP A 230 -20.73 -6.66 -5.61
CA ASP A 230 -20.17 -6.23 -4.31
C ASP A 230 -20.25 -7.35 -3.27
N LYS A 231 -19.12 -7.90 -2.90
CA LYS A 231 -19.00 -8.99 -1.88
C LYS A 231 -19.53 -8.62 -0.49
N ARG A 232 -19.97 -7.37 -0.29
CA ARG A 232 -20.55 -6.90 0.99
C ARG A 232 -22.07 -7.09 1.06
N PHE A 233 -22.71 -7.39 -0.07
CA PHE A 233 -24.12 -7.73 -0.25
C PHE A 233 -24.28 -9.21 -0.56
#